data_75f41d0f7268ca4867b4bb58ac3199cf
#
_entry.id   75f41d0f7268ca4867b4bb58ac3199cf
#
_cell.length_a   1.000
_cell.length_b   1.000
_cell.length_c   1.000
_cell.angle_alpha   90.00
_cell.angle_beta   90.00
_cell.angle_gamma   90.00
#
_symmetry.space_group_name_H-M   'P 1'
#
loop_
_entity.id
_entity.type
_entity.pdbx_description
1 polymer ?
#
loop_
_entity_poly.entity_id
_entity_poly.type
_entity_poly.pdbx_seq_one_letter_code
_entity_poly.pdbx_strand_id
1 'polypeptide(L)'
;MYKRQIPIDTRTIPNNGDIIKVDLNYEEENDNIVPTKMELNILYEDDGLLILNKPAGIAVHPSILHFSDSLSNGVRFYFDSISLKKKIRPVNRLDLDTSGIIIFAKNEYIQECLIQQMNSHILKKEYIAIVSGILNDKSDTINLPISRKDGSIIERCISQDGQIAITDYSVIKELDNMSVVKCVLQTGRTHQIRVHFSAIGHPLIGDFLYGSKSDFINRQALHSYHISFIHPISNKIINIYCELPDDMKKIG
;
A
#
# COMPACT_ATOMS: atom_id res chain seq x y z
N MET A 1 16.66 -24.01 -8.80
CA MET A 1 17.77 -23.87 -7.82
C MET A 1 18.88 -24.84 -8.21
N TYR A 2 20.14 -24.46 -8.12
CA TYR A 2 21.29 -25.27 -8.55
C TYR A 2 22.40 -25.22 -7.49
N LYS A 3 23.03 -26.37 -7.24
CA LYS A 3 24.20 -26.51 -6.41
C LYS A 3 25.33 -27.12 -7.28
N ARG A 4 26.52 -26.49 -7.37
CA ARG A 4 27.62 -26.92 -8.26
C ARG A 4 27.17 -27.22 -9.69
N GLN A 5 26.25 -26.38 -10.24
CA GLN A 5 25.60 -26.55 -11.56
C GLN A 5 24.71 -27.80 -11.70
N ILE A 6 24.31 -28.44 -10.61
CA ILE A 6 23.38 -29.56 -10.60
C ILE A 6 22.02 -29.02 -10.06
N PRO A 7 20.89 -29.29 -10.74
CA PRO A 7 19.58 -28.94 -10.21
C PRO A 7 19.36 -29.61 -8.84
N ILE A 8 18.82 -28.87 -7.89
CA ILE A 8 18.51 -29.38 -6.55
C ILE A 8 17.07 -29.10 -6.18
N ASP A 9 16.49 -29.98 -5.36
CA ASP A 9 15.19 -29.80 -4.72
C ASP A 9 15.32 -28.79 -3.56
N THR A 10 14.23 -28.08 -3.25
CA THR A 10 14.15 -27.14 -2.13
C THR A 10 14.36 -27.80 -0.76
N ARG A 11 14.23 -29.13 -0.67
CA ARG A 11 14.48 -29.94 0.52
C ARG A 11 15.96 -30.29 0.72
N THR A 12 16.82 -29.99 -0.26
CA THR A 12 18.24 -30.25 -0.16
C THR A 12 18.88 -29.33 0.87
N ILE A 13 19.52 -29.90 1.88
CA ILE A 13 20.26 -29.16 2.89
C ILE A 13 21.63 -28.77 2.33
N PRO A 14 21.96 -27.48 2.18
CA PRO A 14 23.26 -27.06 1.71
C PRO A 14 24.34 -27.25 2.80
N ASN A 15 25.56 -27.55 2.38
CA ASN A 15 26.71 -27.55 3.28
C ASN A 15 27.31 -26.14 3.38
N ASN A 16 28.11 -25.92 4.42
CA ASN A 16 28.90 -24.69 4.55
C ASN A 16 29.84 -24.49 3.34
N GLY A 17 29.76 -23.32 2.72
CA GLY A 17 30.52 -22.96 1.51
C GLY A 17 29.90 -23.36 0.18
N ASP A 18 28.71 -23.97 0.16
CA ASP A 18 27.97 -24.21 -1.08
C ASP A 18 27.43 -22.89 -1.69
N ILE A 19 27.59 -22.76 -3.00
CA ILE A 19 26.97 -21.66 -3.76
C ILE A 19 25.67 -22.16 -4.36
N ILE A 20 24.57 -21.51 -3.97
CA ILE A 20 23.24 -21.78 -4.52
C ILE A 20 22.92 -20.69 -5.55
N LYS A 21 22.63 -21.09 -6.79
CA LYS A 21 22.12 -20.20 -7.82
C LYS A 21 20.62 -20.41 -7.96
N VAL A 22 19.84 -19.34 -7.88
CA VAL A 22 18.40 -19.34 -8.10
C VAL A 22 18.12 -18.56 -9.36
N ASP A 23 17.44 -19.19 -10.33
CA ASP A 23 16.96 -18.51 -11.51
C ASP A 23 15.57 -17.92 -11.20
N LEU A 24 15.46 -16.60 -11.26
CA LEU A 24 14.21 -15.85 -11.08
C LEU A 24 13.59 -15.45 -12.42
N ASN A 25 14.23 -15.77 -13.54
CA ASN A 25 13.81 -15.38 -14.88
C ASN A 25 12.96 -16.46 -15.58
N TYR A 26 11.99 -17.05 -14.87
CA TYR A 26 11.02 -17.99 -15.44
C TYR A 26 9.70 -17.29 -15.75
N GLU A 27 8.98 -17.81 -16.74
CA GLU A 27 7.65 -17.31 -17.12
C GLU A 27 6.60 -17.76 -16.10
N GLU A 28 5.62 -16.91 -15.86
CA GLU A 28 4.48 -17.18 -14.96
C GLU A 28 3.17 -16.77 -15.62
N GLU A 29 2.11 -17.49 -15.30
CA GLU A 29 0.77 -17.20 -15.80
C GLU A 29 -0.09 -16.47 -14.75
N ASN A 30 -1.04 -15.66 -15.24
CA ASN A 30 -1.98 -14.89 -14.42
C ASN A 30 -3.42 -15.23 -14.81
N ASP A 31 -3.83 -16.49 -14.66
CA ASP A 31 -5.13 -16.98 -15.16
C ASP A 31 -6.34 -16.26 -14.56
N ASN A 32 -6.18 -15.68 -13.37
CA ASN A 32 -7.26 -15.03 -12.61
C ASN A 32 -7.31 -13.50 -12.76
N ILE A 33 -6.46 -12.91 -13.60
CA ILE A 33 -6.42 -11.45 -13.81
C ILE A 33 -6.59 -11.16 -15.30
N VAL A 34 -7.73 -10.59 -15.67
CA VAL A 34 -8.02 -10.19 -17.05
C VAL A 34 -7.16 -8.99 -17.43
N PRO A 35 -6.36 -9.00 -18.51
CA PRO A 35 -5.62 -7.83 -18.95
C PRO A 35 -6.58 -6.76 -19.45
N THR A 36 -6.51 -5.56 -18.90
CA THR A 36 -7.39 -4.44 -19.26
C THR A 36 -6.56 -3.20 -19.55
N LYS A 37 -6.74 -2.59 -20.72
CA LYS A 37 -6.04 -1.36 -21.08
C LYS A 37 -6.43 -0.24 -20.12
N MET A 38 -5.43 0.29 -19.42
CA MET A 38 -5.58 1.34 -18.42
C MET A 38 -4.33 2.23 -18.47
N GLU A 39 -4.50 3.52 -18.29
CA GLU A 39 -3.38 4.44 -18.10
C GLU A 39 -2.77 4.22 -16.70
N LEU A 40 -1.47 3.97 -16.67
CA LEU A 40 -0.72 3.77 -15.43
C LEU A 40 0.20 4.97 -15.19
N ASN A 41 0.06 5.63 -14.05
CA ASN A 41 0.98 6.68 -13.64
C ASN A 41 2.18 6.04 -12.93
N ILE A 42 3.26 5.81 -13.69
CA ILE A 42 4.48 5.15 -13.22
C ILE A 42 5.38 6.18 -12.54
N LEU A 43 5.69 5.95 -11.27
CA LEU A 43 6.61 6.78 -10.47
C LEU A 43 8.04 6.25 -10.52
N TYR A 44 8.20 4.93 -10.62
CA TYR A 44 9.49 4.27 -10.70
C TYR A 44 9.33 2.88 -11.32
N GLU A 45 10.29 2.48 -12.11
CA GLU A 45 10.35 1.13 -12.67
C GLU A 45 11.79 0.69 -12.89
N ASP A 46 12.06 -0.60 -12.61
CA ASP A 46 13.28 -1.32 -12.96
C ASP A 46 12.98 -2.81 -13.23
N ASP A 47 13.99 -3.65 -13.28
CA ASP A 47 13.84 -5.10 -13.53
C ASP A 47 13.09 -5.83 -12.42
N GLY A 48 13.06 -5.31 -11.20
CA GLY A 48 12.46 -5.94 -10.02
C GLY A 48 11.15 -5.31 -9.56
N LEU A 49 10.92 -4.05 -9.88
CA LEU A 49 9.86 -3.22 -9.30
C LEU A 49 9.08 -2.43 -10.35
N LEU A 50 7.81 -2.23 -10.07
CA LEU A 50 6.96 -1.22 -10.70
C LEU A 50 6.23 -0.47 -9.58
N ILE A 51 6.45 0.84 -9.47
CA ILE A 51 5.83 1.69 -8.46
C ILE A 51 4.91 2.68 -9.15
N LEU A 52 3.66 2.70 -8.74
CA LEU A 52 2.60 3.50 -9.37
C LEU A 52 2.02 4.51 -8.39
N ASN A 53 1.53 5.62 -8.94
CA ASN A 53 0.56 6.49 -8.29
C ASN A 53 -0.85 5.98 -8.63
N LYS A 54 -1.49 5.29 -7.68
CA LYS A 54 -2.86 4.80 -7.84
C LYS A 54 -3.84 5.98 -7.72
N PRO A 55 -4.72 6.22 -8.67
CA PRO A 55 -5.82 7.16 -8.48
C PRO A 55 -6.83 6.62 -7.45
N ALA A 56 -7.65 7.50 -6.88
CA ALA A 56 -8.83 7.10 -6.11
C ALA A 56 -9.89 6.45 -7.02
N GLY A 57 -10.80 5.65 -6.44
CA GLY A 57 -11.87 4.97 -7.17
C GLY A 57 -11.45 3.69 -7.90
N ILE A 58 -10.19 3.27 -7.79
CA ILE A 58 -9.70 2.03 -8.43
C ILE A 58 -9.25 1.04 -7.35
N ALA A 59 -9.81 -0.17 -7.40
CA ALA A 59 -9.39 -1.28 -6.54
C ALA A 59 -7.98 -1.76 -6.90
N VAL A 60 -7.20 -2.21 -5.92
CA VAL A 60 -5.85 -2.76 -6.19
C VAL A 60 -5.95 -4.12 -6.87
N HIS A 61 -6.80 -4.99 -6.37
CA HIS A 61 -6.98 -6.37 -6.86
C HIS A 61 -8.37 -6.58 -7.45
N PRO A 62 -8.51 -7.53 -8.38
CA PRO A 62 -9.81 -8.00 -8.82
C PRO A 62 -10.67 -8.47 -7.64
N SER A 63 -11.95 -8.18 -7.72
CA SER A 63 -12.97 -8.65 -6.77
C SER A 63 -14.28 -8.91 -7.53
N ILE A 64 -15.31 -9.40 -6.85
CA ILE A 64 -16.63 -9.63 -7.48
C ILE A 64 -17.17 -8.36 -8.15
N LEU A 65 -16.97 -7.18 -7.53
CA LEU A 65 -17.43 -5.89 -8.05
C LEU A 65 -16.44 -5.22 -9.02
N HIS A 66 -15.17 -5.63 -9.00
CA HIS A 66 -14.07 -5.04 -9.76
C HIS A 66 -13.28 -6.13 -10.48
N PHE A 67 -13.96 -6.94 -11.30
CA PHE A 67 -13.35 -8.11 -11.94
C PHE A 67 -12.31 -7.74 -13.01
N SER A 68 -12.58 -6.68 -13.77
CA SER A 68 -11.76 -6.28 -14.92
C SER A 68 -11.27 -4.82 -14.88
N ASP A 69 -11.56 -4.07 -13.82
CA ASP A 69 -11.26 -2.63 -13.69
C ASP A 69 -10.34 -2.30 -12.50
N SER A 70 -9.70 -3.31 -11.91
CA SER A 70 -8.70 -3.10 -10.87
C SER A 70 -7.34 -2.67 -11.43
N LEU A 71 -6.51 -2.06 -10.60
CA LEU A 71 -5.14 -1.68 -10.98
C LEU A 71 -4.31 -2.90 -11.42
N SER A 72 -4.52 -4.06 -10.79
CA SER A 72 -3.87 -5.31 -11.20
C SER A 72 -4.23 -5.74 -12.62
N ASN A 73 -5.45 -5.45 -13.09
CA ASN A 73 -5.84 -5.69 -14.49
C ASN A 73 -5.04 -4.79 -15.45
N GLY A 74 -4.86 -3.50 -15.09
CA GLY A 74 -4.02 -2.57 -15.84
C GLY A 74 -2.55 -2.97 -15.86
N VAL A 75 -1.99 -3.37 -14.71
CA VAL A 75 -0.61 -3.86 -14.61
C VAL A 75 -0.41 -5.13 -15.42
N ARG A 76 -1.39 -6.04 -15.45
CA ARG A 76 -1.35 -7.23 -16.30
C ARG A 76 -1.27 -6.85 -17.77
N PHE A 77 -2.12 -5.93 -18.26
CA PHE A 77 -2.08 -5.44 -19.64
C PHE A 77 -0.73 -4.79 -19.96
N TYR A 78 -0.19 -4.00 -19.05
CA TYR A 78 1.11 -3.39 -19.19
C TYR A 78 2.22 -4.42 -19.31
N PHE A 79 2.27 -5.42 -18.42
CA PHE A 79 3.27 -6.49 -18.49
C PHE A 79 3.19 -7.27 -19.80
N ASP A 80 1.99 -7.59 -20.28
CA ASP A 80 1.80 -8.25 -21.58
C ASP A 80 2.33 -7.39 -22.73
N SER A 81 2.12 -6.05 -22.68
CA SER A 81 2.57 -5.11 -23.71
C SER A 81 4.09 -5.01 -23.82
N ILE A 82 4.82 -5.26 -22.74
CA ILE A 82 6.29 -5.29 -22.71
C ILE A 82 6.86 -6.72 -22.72
N SER A 83 6.02 -7.72 -23.05
CA SER A 83 6.38 -9.14 -23.09
C SER A 83 6.93 -9.70 -21.76
N LEU A 84 6.51 -9.12 -20.62
CA LEU A 84 6.90 -9.55 -19.29
C LEU A 84 5.89 -10.56 -18.74
N LYS A 85 6.21 -11.85 -18.83
CA LYS A 85 5.37 -12.94 -18.32
C LYS A 85 5.65 -13.20 -16.84
N LYS A 86 5.11 -12.36 -15.97
CA LYS A 86 5.24 -12.45 -14.51
C LYS A 86 3.90 -12.29 -13.83
N LYS A 87 3.70 -12.96 -12.69
CA LYS A 87 2.52 -12.76 -11.84
C LYS A 87 2.43 -11.33 -11.33
N ILE A 88 1.21 -10.84 -11.18
CA ILE A 88 0.94 -9.51 -10.63
C ILE A 88 1.00 -9.60 -9.10
N ARG A 89 2.00 -8.93 -8.51
CA ARG A 89 2.35 -9.03 -7.08
C ARG A 89 2.39 -7.66 -6.42
N PRO A 90 1.26 -7.08 -6.00
CA PRO A 90 1.32 -5.90 -5.16
C PRO A 90 1.92 -6.24 -3.80
N VAL A 91 2.80 -5.38 -3.33
CA VAL A 91 3.51 -5.49 -2.05
C VAL A 91 2.71 -4.87 -0.92
N ASN A 92 2.05 -3.76 -1.18
CA ASN A 92 1.16 -3.06 -0.26
C ASN A 92 -0.26 -2.95 -0.83
N ARG A 93 -1.19 -2.52 0.01
CA ARG A 93 -2.58 -2.29 -0.38
C ARG A 93 -2.98 -0.86 -0.06
N LEU A 94 -3.87 -0.32 -0.87
CA LEU A 94 -4.61 0.91 -0.61
C LEU A 94 -6.10 0.60 -0.72
N ASP A 95 -6.91 1.30 0.05
CA ASP A 95 -8.37 1.22 -0.08
C ASP A 95 -8.79 1.75 -1.46
N LEU A 96 -10.01 1.41 -1.89
CA LEU A 96 -10.58 1.82 -3.18
C LEU A 96 -10.33 3.30 -3.46
N ASP A 97 -10.76 4.16 -2.53
CA ASP A 97 -10.74 5.60 -2.67
C ASP A 97 -9.50 6.27 -2.05
N THR A 98 -8.54 5.50 -1.56
CA THR A 98 -7.22 6.01 -1.16
C THR A 98 -6.31 6.08 -2.38
N SER A 99 -5.75 7.25 -2.64
CA SER A 99 -4.80 7.49 -3.74
C SER A 99 -3.34 7.35 -3.28
N GLY A 100 -2.40 7.31 -4.24
CA GLY A 100 -0.97 7.41 -4.00
C GLY A 100 -0.18 6.13 -4.23
N ILE A 101 0.95 6.02 -3.56
CA ILE A 101 2.01 5.06 -3.89
C ILE A 101 1.62 3.62 -3.61
N ILE A 102 1.75 2.80 -4.63
CA ILE A 102 1.62 1.35 -4.55
C ILE A 102 2.79 0.66 -5.28
N ILE A 103 3.31 -0.41 -4.68
CA ILE A 103 4.45 -1.17 -5.21
C ILE A 103 3.94 -2.50 -5.76
N PHE A 104 4.38 -2.84 -6.96
CA PHE A 104 4.30 -4.17 -7.54
C PHE A 104 5.70 -4.76 -7.68
N ALA A 105 5.91 -5.94 -7.14
CA ALA A 105 7.13 -6.71 -7.33
C ALA A 105 7.02 -7.55 -8.62
N LYS A 106 8.06 -7.52 -9.44
CA LYS A 106 8.11 -8.30 -10.69
C LYS A 106 8.52 -9.76 -10.50
N ASN A 107 8.92 -10.16 -9.30
CA ASN A 107 9.16 -11.55 -8.92
C ASN A 107 8.91 -11.77 -7.42
N GLU A 108 8.84 -13.03 -7.00
CA GLU A 108 8.55 -13.42 -5.63
C GLU A 108 9.68 -13.07 -4.64
N TYR A 109 10.94 -13.10 -5.07
CA TYR A 109 12.07 -12.77 -4.20
C TYR A 109 12.00 -11.30 -3.76
N ILE A 110 11.77 -10.39 -4.72
CA ILE A 110 11.59 -8.96 -4.43
C ILE A 110 10.37 -8.73 -3.53
N GLN A 111 9.26 -9.42 -3.82
CA GLN A 111 8.06 -9.33 -2.99
C GLN A 111 8.36 -9.72 -1.55
N GLU A 112 8.96 -10.88 -1.34
CA GLU A 112 9.29 -11.39 0.00
C GLU A 112 10.26 -10.47 0.75
N CYS A 113 11.32 -10.00 0.09
CA CYS A 113 12.26 -9.05 0.70
C CYS A 113 11.56 -7.77 1.17
N LEU A 114 10.63 -7.21 0.38
CA LEU A 114 9.89 -6.00 0.76
C LEU A 114 8.86 -6.28 1.86
N ILE A 115 8.22 -7.45 1.88
CA ILE A 115 7.35 -7.88 2.97
C ILE A 115 8.16 -8.00 4.28
N GLN A 116 9.35 -8.57 4.24
CA GLN A 116 10.24 -8.65 5.40
C GLN A 116 10.66 -7.26 5.88
N GLN A 117 10.95 -6.33 4.96
CA GLN A 117 11.25 -4.94 5.32
C GLN A 117 10.04 -4.21 5.93
N MET A 118 8.82 -4.51 5.49
CA MET A 118 7.61 -3.98 6.15
C MET A 118 7.47 -4.53 7.57
N ASN A 119 7.67 -5.83 7.77
CA ASN A 119 7.55 -6.47 9.07
C ASN A 119 8.64 -6.02 10.07
N SER A 120 9.81 -5.65 9.58
CA SER A 120 10.94 -5.10 10.38
C SER A 120 10.97 -3.57 10.44
N HIS A 121 9.93 -2.89 9.96
CA HIS A 121 9.81 -1.42 9.92
C HIS A 121 10.94 -0.69 9.16
N ILE A 122 11.68 -1.39 8.31
CA ILE A 122 12.67 -0.78 7.40
C ILE A 122 11.94 -0.08 6.26
N LEU A 123 10.94 -0.75 5.65
CA LEU A 123 10.08 -0.11 4.67
C LEU A 123 9.08 0.80 5.39
N LYS A 124 9.20 2.11 5.15
CA LYS A 124 8.35 3.15 5.75
C LYS A 124 7.30 3.61 4.74
N LYS A 125 6.09 3.82 5.23
CA LYS A 125 4.96 4.36 4.45
C LYS A 125 4.43 5.59 5.17
N GLU A 126 4.45 6.72 4.47
CA GLU A 126 3.90 7.97 4.99
C GLU A 126 2.67 8.35 4.16
N TYR A 127 1.65 8.79 4.87
CA TYR A 127 0.40 9.24 4.29
C TYR A 127 0.14 10.69 4.68
N ILE A 128 -0.54 11.41 3.81
CA ILE A 128 -1.15 12.69 4.15
C ILE A 128 -2.65 12.44 4.29
N ALA A 129 -3.21 12.86 5.41
CA ALA A 129 -4.64 12.87 5.66
C ALA A 129 -5.12 14.27 6.04
N ILE A 130 -6.37 14.59 5.70
CA ILE A 130 -7.04 15.79 6.19
C ILE A 130 -8.15 15.33 7.11
N VAL A 131 -8.09 15.76 8.36
CA VAL A 131 -9.00 15.31 9.42
C VAL A 131 -9.88 16.47 9.92
N SER A 132 -11.04 16.15 10.46
CA SER A 132 -11.98 17.11 11.02
C SER A 132 -11.46 17.66 12.36
N GLY A 133 -11.61 18.95 12.58
CA GLY A 133 -11.22 19.64 13.79
C GLY A 133 -9.72 19.90 13.91
N ILE A 134 -9.37 20.57 15.01
CA ILE A 134 -7.99 20.89 15.36
C ILE A 134 -7.54 19.92 16.44
N LEU A 135 -6.45 19.20 16.15
CA LEU A 135 -5.85 18.26 17.09
C LEU A 135 -5.13 19.03 18.22
N ASN A 136 -5.39 18.62 19.46
CA ASN A 136 -4.73 19.22 20.63
C ASN A 136 -3.24 18.91 20.63
N ASP A 137 -2.91 17.63 20.43
CA ASP A 137 -1.52 17.16 20.34
C ASP A 137 -1.03 17.27 18.90
N LYS A 138 0.04 18.02 18.69
CA LYS A 138 0.63 18.24 17.36
C LYS A 138 1.37 17.01 16.82
N SER A 139 1.67 16.05 17.68
CA SER A 139 2.19 14.74 17.31
C SER A 139 1.86 13.73 18.41
N ASP A 140 1.43 12.55 18.03
CA ASP A 140 1.14 11.46 18.97
C ASP A 140 1.15 10.11 18.22
N THR A 141 1.01 9.03 18.98
CA THR A 141 0.87 7.65 18.50
C THR A 141 -0.49 7.09 18.88
N ILE A 142 -1.31 6.76 17.87
CA ILE A 142 -2.57 6.05 18.08
C ILE A 142 -2.28 4.55 18.09
N ASN A 143 -2.39 3.94 19.27
CA ASN A 143 -2.18 2.50 19.47
C ASN A 143 -3.49 1.86 19.96
N LEU A 144 -4.39 1.58 19.03
CA LEU A 144 -5.72 1.04 19.28
C LEU A 144 -5.97 -0.18 18.40
N PRO A 145 -6.19 -1.38 18.96
CA PRO A 145 -6.37 -2.59 18.18
C PRO A 145 -7.64 -2.55 17.33
N ILE A 146 -7.55 -3.10 16.11
CA ILE A 146 -8.62 -3.04 15.11
C ILE A 146 -9.14 -4.44 14.80
N SER A 147 -10.47 -4.60 14.84
CA SER A 147 -11.19 -5.80 14.41
C SER A 147 -12.16 -5.49 13.28
N ARG A 148 -12.78 -6.52 12.72
CA ARG A 148 -13.96 -6.37 11.89
C ARG A 148 -15.15 -6.01 12.77
N LYS A 149 -15.95 -5.03 12.37
CA LYS A 149 -17.19 -4.68 13.07
C LYS A 149 -18.23 -5.79 12.88
N ASP A 150 -18.85 -6.20 13.96
CA ASP A 150 -19.89 -7.23 13.94
C ASP A 150 -21.03 -6.83 12.98
N GLY A 151 -21.50 -7.81 12.19
CA GLY A 151 -22.55 -7.59 11.19
C GLY A 151 -22.10 -6.85 9.94
N SER A 152 -20.85 -6.43 9.80
CA SER A 152 -20.33 -5.75 8.62
C SER A 152 -19.22 -6.56 7.93
N ILE A 153 -19.28 -6.64 6.60
CA ILE A 153 -18.21 -7.21 5.79
C ILE A 153 -17.12 -6.19 5.45
N ILE A 154 -17.43 -4.89 5.54
CA ILE A 154 -16.54 -3.79 5.12
C ILE A 154 -15.96 -3.07 6.33
N GLU A 155 -16.80 -2.67 7.30
CA GLU A 155 -16.39 -1.81 8.39
C GLU A 155 -15.42 -2.48 9.36
N ARG A 156 -14.56 -1.66 9.95
CA ARG A 156 -13.65 -2.01 11.04
C ARG A 156 -13.99 -1.16 12.27
N CYS A 157 -13.61 -1.63 13.43
CA CYS A 157 -13.82 -0.92 14.71
C CYS A 157 -12.65 -1.15 15.63
N ILE A 158 -12.51 -0.28 16.62
CA ILE A 158 -11.60 -0.51 17.73
C ILE A 158 -12.19 -1.60 18.62
N SER A 159 -11.36 -2.58 18.98
CA SER A 159 -11.74 -3.69 19.84
C SER A 159 -10.52 -4.23 20.57
N GLN A 160 -10.66 -4.57 21.84
CA GLN A 160 -9.57 -5.15 22.64
C GLN A 160 -9.08 -6.49 22.07
N ASP A 161 -9.97 -7.26 21.44
CA ASP A 161 -9.64 -8.53 20.78
C ASP A 161 -9.14 -8.32 19.32
N GLY A 162 -8.96 -7.07 18.91
CA GLY A 162 -8.51 -6.69 17.57
C GLY A 162 -7.03 -6.98 17.34
N GLN A 163 -6.63 -6.90 16.09
CA GLN A 163 -5.22 -6.97 15.72
C GLN A 163 -4.52 -5.67 16.10
N ILE A 164 -3.30 -5.78 16.64
CA ILE A 164 -2.46 -4.61 16.96
C ILE A 164 -2.38 -3.68 15.74
N ALA A 165 -2.68 -2.42 15.98
CA ALA A 165 -2.63 -1.36 14.98
C ALA A 165 -2.00 -0.11 15.60
N ILE A 166 -0.95 0.41 14.95
CA ILE A 166 -0.16 1.55 15.46
C ILE A 166 0.04 2.55 14.32
N THR A 167 -0.40 3.78 14.56
CA THR A 167 -0.27 4.92 13.64
C THR A 167 0.37 6.10 14.36
N ASP A 168 1.57 6.49 13.96
CA ASP A 168 2.15 7.76 14.41
C ASP A 168 1.61 8.88 13.52
N TYR A 169 1.33 10.04 14.10
CA TYR A 169 0.95 11.21 13.32
C TYR A 169 1.67 12.48 13.78
N SER A 170 1.76 13.43 12.86
CA SER A 170 2.18 14.80 13.14
C SER A 170 1.33 15.77 12.33
N VAL A 171 0.85 16.84 12.98
CA VAL A 171 0.14 17.94 12.32
C VAL A 171 1.13 18.76 11.49
N ILE A 172 0.84 18.88 10.19
CA ILE A 172 1.67 19.64 9.25
C ILE A 172 1.13 21.08 9.10
N LYS A 173 -0.21 21.20 9.07
CA LYS A 173 -0.90 22.46 8.86
C LYS A 173 -2.26 22.44 9.54
N GLU A 174 -2.67 23.54 10.11
CA GLU A 174 -4.03 23.76 10.62
C GLU A 174 -4.78 24.67 9.66
N LEU A 175 -6.03 24.33 9.44
CA LEU A 175 -7.02 25.10 8.69
C LEU A 175 -8.15 25.48 9.66
N ASP A 176 -9.14 26.28 9.26
CA ASP A 176 -10.17 26.82 10.17
C ASP A 176 -10.82 25.79 11.10
N ASN A 177 -11.20 24.63 10.58
CA ASN A 177 -11.80 23.55 11.37
C ASN A 177 -11.31 22.17 10.89
N MET A 178 -10.08 22.09 10.41
CA MET A 178 -9.47 20.87 9.91
C MET A 178 -7.98 20.88 10.20
N SER A 179 -7.38 19.71 10.26
CA SER A 179 -5.93 19.54 10.36
C SER A 179 -5.41 18.69 9.22
N VAL A 180 -4.33 19.13 8.58
CA VAL A 180 -3.55 18.31 7.66
C VAL A 180 -2.51 17.56 8.46
N VAL A 181 -2.53 16.24 8.41
CA VAL A 181 -1.65 15.39 9.20
C VAL A 181 -0.81 14.47 8.32
N LYS A 182 0.44 14.30 8.69
CA LYS A 182 1.30 13.24 8.19
C LYS A 182 1.15 12.03 9.11
N CYS A 183 0.85 10.88 8.54
CA CYS A 183 0.73 9.61 9.25
C CYS A 183 1.84 8.66 8.83
N VAL A 184 2.50 8.01 9.78
CA VAL A 184 3.48 6.95 9.56
C VAL A 184 2.89 5.66 10.09
N LEU A 185 2.79 4.64 9.24
CA LEU A 185 2.22 3.36 9.63
C LEU A 185 3.28 2.39 10.11
N GLN A 186 3.21 1.99 11.38
CA GLN A 186 3.99 0.87 11.93
C GLN A 186 3.33 -0.48 11.62
N THR A 187 2.01 -0.51 11.45
CA THR A 187 1.21 -1.67 11.04
C THR A 187 0.36 -1.31 9.82
N GLY A 188 -0.25 -2.29 9.15
CA GLY A 188 -1.05 -2.06 7.94
C GLY A 188 -2.41 -2.76 7.97
N ARG A 189 -3.29 -2.43 8.94
CA ARG A 189 -4.62 -3.02 9.02
C ARG A 189 -5.58 -2.33 8.04
N THR A 190 -6.61 -3.06 7.62
CA THR A 190 -7.65 -2.50 6.74
C THR A 190 -8.27 -1.26 7.38
N HIS A 191 -8.36 -0.15 6.63
CA HIS A 191 -8.91 1.13 7.07
C HIS A 191 -8.22 1.76 8.29
N GLN A 192 -6.98 1.36 8.62
CA GLN A 192 -6.33 1.68 9.89
C GLN A 192 -6.34 3.19 10.21
N ILE A 193 -5.85 4.06 9.33
CA ILE A 193 -5.81 5.51 9.56
C ILE A 193 -7.23 6.04 9.76
N ARG A 194 -8.17 5.61 8.94
CA ARG A 194 -9.57 6.04 8.96
C ARG A 194 -10.25 5.70 10.30
N VAL A 195 -10.10 4.46 10.76
CA VAL A 195 -10.65 3.99 12.05
C VAL A 195 -9.98 4.70 13.22
N HIS A 196 -8.65 4.84 13.20
CA HIS A 196 -7.89 5.48 14.27
C HIS A 196 -8.32 6.93 14.48
N PHE A 197 -8.34 7.73 13.41
CA PHE A 197 -8.74 9.13 13.53
C PHE A 197 -10.22 9.30 13.88
N SER A 198 -11.09 8.43 13.40
CA SER A 198 -12.49 8.42 13.83
C SER A 198 -12.62 8.10 15.32
N ALA A 199 -11.84 7.13 15.83
CA ALA A 199 -11.88 6.73 17.24
C ALA A 199 -11.42 7.84 18.21
N ILE A 200 -10.49 8.69 17.80
CA ILE A 200 -10.05 9.85 18.59
C ILE A 200 -10.90 11.13 18.35
N GLY A 201 -12.02 11.02 17.63
CA GLY A 201 -12.95 12.13 17.40
C GLY A 201 -12.61 13.07 16.25
N HIS A 202 -11.61 12.72 15.43
CA HIS A 202 -11.14 13.51 14.29
C HIS A 202 -11.21 12.71 12.97
N PRO A 203 -12.41 12.28 12.51
CA PRO A 203 -12.54 11.48 11.28
C PRO A 203 -11.97 12.22 10.08
N LEU A 204 -11.52 11.47 9.07
CA LEU A 204 -11.03 12.03 7.82
C LEU A 204 -12.16 12.78 7.09
N ILE A 205 -11.83 13.91 6.51
CA ILE A 205 -12.76 14.68 5.69
C ILE A 205 -13.23 13.83 4.49
N GLY A 206 -14.53 13.81 4.24
CA GLY A 206 -15.16 13.05 3.15
C GLY A 206 -15.22 11.54 3.36
N ASP A 207 -14.80 11.03 4.51
CA ASP A 207 -14.94 9.60 4.85
C ASP A 207 -16.38 9.29 5.27
N PHE A 208 -17.21 8.87 4.31
CA PHE A 208 -18.62 8.55 4.55
C PHE A 208 -18.83 7.28 5.40
N LEU A 209 -17.79 6.45 5.59
CA LEU A 209 -17.89 5.19 6.36
C LEU A 209 -17.61 5.41 7.85
N TYR A 210 -16.65 6.28 8.19
CA TYR A 210 -16.19 6.52 9.56
C TYR A 210 -16.38 7.96 10.04
N GLY A 211 -16.85 8.84 9.18
CA GLY A 211 -17.08 10.24 9.46
C GLY A 211 -18.36 10.74 8.85
N SER A 212 -18.29 11.78 8.05
CA SER A 212 -19.42 12.40 7.36
C SER A 212 -19.06 12.78 5.93
N LYS A 213 -20.09 12.98 5.10
CA LYS A 213 -19.92 13.60 3.78
C LYS A 213 -19.32 14.99 3.93
N SER A 214 -18.61 15.43 2.92
CA SER A 214 -17.99 16.75 2.85
C SER A 214 -18.30 17.39 1.50
N ASP A 215 -18.50 18.70 1.50
CA ASP A 215 -18.64 19.47 0.26
C ASP A 215 -17.28 19.71 -0.44
N PHE A 216 -16.18 19.47 0.26
CA PHE A 216 -14.83 19.69 -0.26
C PHE A 216 -14.30 18.51 -1.08
N ILE A 217 -14.67 17.28 -0.71
CA ILE A 217 -14.14 16.06 -1.32
C ILE A 217 -15.15 14.90 -1.17
N ASN A 218 -15.30 14.09 -2.22
CA ASN A 218 -16.28 12.98 -2.28
C ASN A 218 -15.70 11.61 -1.86
N ARG A 219 -14.57 11.61 -1.15
CA ARG A 219 -13.86 10.41 -0.67
C ARG A 219 -13.10 10.75 0.59
N GLN A 220 -12.62 9.74 1.30
CA GLN A 220 -11.68 10.00 2.40
C GLN A 220 -10.46 10.79 1.89
N ALA A 221 -10.17 11.92 2.52
CA ALA A 221 -9.01 12.74 2.22
C ALA A 221 -7.74 12.06 2.74
N LEU A 222 -7.31 11.01 2.01
CA LEU A 222 -6.17 10.16 2.35
C LEU A 222 -5.34 9.85 1.10
N HIS A 223 -4.03 10.03 1.23
CA HIS A 223 -3.08 9.83 0.14
C HIS A 223 -1.79 9.20 0.64
N SER A 224 -1.34 8.11 0.00
CA SER A 224 -0.03 7.50 0.23
C SER A 224 1.03 8.37 -0.43
N TYR A 225 1.67 9.24 0.37
CA TYR A 225 2.49 10.36 -0.08
C TYR A 225 3.95 9.99 -0.30
N HIS A 226 4.51 9.19 0.60
CA HIS A 226 5.93 8.85 0.56
C HIS A 226 6.15 7.40 0.95
N ILE A 227 7.13 6.77 0.29
CA ILE A 227 7.61 5.45 0.64
C ILE A 227 9.13 5.42 0.61
N SER A 228 9.74 4.77 1.60
CA SER A 228 11.19 4.57 1.67
C SER A 228 11.50 3.11 1.99
N PHE A 229 12.43 2.52 1.26
CA PHE A 229 12.86 1.13 1.46
C PHE A 229 14.27 0.89 0.93
N ILE A 230 14.88 -0.24 1.28
CA ILE A 230 16.15 -0.70 0.71
C ILE A 230 15.83 -1.59 -0.50
N HIS A 231 16.36 -1.24 -1.66
CA HIS A 231 16.16 -2.03 -2.88
C HIS A 231 16.80 -3.42 -2.74
N PRO A 232 16.04 -4.52 -2.89
CA PRO A 232 16.52 -5.86 -2.56
C PRO A 232 17.74 -6.36 -3.33
N ILE A 233 17.99 -5.83 -4.53
CA ILE A 233 19.12 -6.23 -5.37
C ILE A 233 20.30 -5.26 -5.23
N SER A 234 20.03 -3.96 -5.40
CA SER A 234 21.10 -2.95 -5.42
C SER A 234 21.54 -2.49 -4.02
N ASN A 235 20.79 -2.83 -2.97
CA ASN A 235 20.97 -2.37 -1.58
C ASN A 235 20.97 -0.83 -1.43
N LYS A 236 20.49 -0.09 -2.42
CA LYS A 236 20.34 1.36 -2.35
C LYS A 236 19.04 1.72 -1.66
N ILE A 237 19.04 2.83 -0.91
CA ILE A 237 17.82 3.40 -0.36
C ILE A 237 17.04 4.02 -1.52
N ILE A 238 15.79 3.63 -1.67
CA ILE A 238 14.82 4.21 -2.61
C ILE A 238 13.86 5.07 -1.80
N ASN A 239 13.69 6.32 -2.24
CA ASN A 239 12.72 7.26 -1.70
C ASN A 239 11.83 7.73 -2.84
N ILE A 240 10.55 7.46 -2.76
CA ILE A 240 9.55 7.86 -3.76
C ILE A 240 8.53 8.77 -3.09
N TYR A 241 8.33 9.94 -3.67
CA TYR A 241 7.30 10.89 -3.29
C TYR A 241 6.23 10.94 -4.37
N CYS A 242 5.00 11.11 -3.95
CA CYS A 242 3.85 11.28 -4.82
C CYS A 242 3.11 12.56 -4.42
N GLU A 243 2.96 13.49 -5.34
CA GLU A 243 2.25 14.73 -5.07
C GLU A 243 0.79 14.49 -4.68
N LEU A 244 0.27 15.34 -3.79
CA LEU A 244 -1.14 15.33 -3.44
C LEU A 244 -2.02 15.50 -4.70
N PRO A 245 -3.10 14.75 -4.80
CA PRO A 245 -4.05 14.93 -5.88
C PRO A 245 -4.81 16.28 -5.74
N ASP A 246 -5.33 16.78 -6.84
CA ASP A 246 -5.92 18.12 -6.93
C ASP A 246 -7.11 18.32 -5.99
N ASP A 247 -7.89 17.27 -5.72
CA ASP A 247 -9.03 17.32 -4.80
C ASP A 247 -8.55 17.57 -3.35
N MET A 248 -7.39 17.05 -2.95
CA MET A 248 -6.80 17.33 -1.64
C MET A 248 -6.03 18.66 -1.60
N LYS A 249 -5.33 19.03 -2.69
CA LYS A 249 -4.64 20.34 -2.80
C LYS A 249 -5.60 21.53 -2.64
N LYS A 250 -6.85 21.39 -3.09
CA LYS A 250 -7.87 22.45 -2.99
C LYS A 250 -8.39 22.68 -1.57
N ILE A 251 -8.21 21.74 -0.67
CA ILE A 251 -8.64 21.86 0.74
C ILE A 251 -7.54 22.49 1.59
N GLY A 252 -6.30 22.16 1.35
CA GLY A 252 -5.12 22.51 2.15
C GLY A 252 -4.02 23.15 1.37
#